data_696e9ef0bd93f38cad5330ddd7b7c0a7
#
_entry.id   696e9ef0bd93f38cad5330ddd7b7c0a7
#
_cell.length_a   1.000
_cell.length_b   1.000
_cell.length_c   1.000
_cell.angle_alpha   90.00
_cell.angle_beta   90.00
_cell.angle_gamma   90.00
#
_symmetry.space_group_name_H-M   'P 1'
#
loop_
_entity.id
_entity.type
_entity.pdbx_description
1 polymer ?
#
loop_
_entity_poly.entity_id
_entity_poly.type
_entity_poly.pdbx_seq_one_letter_code
_entity_poly.pdbx_strand_id
1 'polypeptide(L)'
;MNNKQNNKITSRDVDFAKWYTDIVSAAHLAAYSNTKGCTVFEPNGYAIWEQMQKILDKKFKETGHVNVYMPLLIPENLLKKEGELVEGFAPEVAWVTRGGSKELEER
;
A
#
# COMPACT_ATOMS: atom_id res chain seq x y z
N MET A 1 18.01 13.17 -26.41
CA MET A 1 17.85 14.48 -25.72
C MET A 1 18.00 14.25 -24.23
N ASN A 2 19.14 14.67 -23.65
CA ASN A 2 19.46 14.48 -22.24
C ASN A 2 18.65 15.47 -21.39
N ASN A 3 17.55 15.03 -20.83
CA ASN A 3 16.86 15.78 -19.81
C ASN A 3 17.57 15.54 -18.46
N LYS A 4 18.68 16.24 -18.22
CA LYS A 4 19.25 16.40 -16.90
C LYS A 4 18.26 17.26 -16.10
N GLN A 5 17.22 16.63 -15.54
CA GLN A 5 16.51 17.24 -14.43
C GLN A 5 17.54 17.42 -13.30
N ASN A 6 17.92 18.67 -13.09
CA ASN A 6 18.68 19.08 -11.91
C ASN A 6 17.75 18.90 -10.70
N ASN A 7 17.62 17.67 -10.22
CA ASN A 7 16.84 17.32 -9.02
C ASN A 7 17.61 17.86 -7.81
N LYS A 8 17.48 19.18 -7.58
CA LYS A 8 18.00 19.80 -6.37
C LYS A 8 17.12 19.33 -5.21
N ILE A 9 17.65 18.37 -4.44
CA ILE A 9 17.00 17.89 -3.23
C ILE A 9 16.89 19.06 -2.25
N THR A 10 15.68 19.32 -1.75
CA THR A 10 15.43 20.32 -0.70
C THR A 10 16.20 19.95 0.57
N SER A 11 16.75 20.94 1.27
CA SER A 11 17.40 20.66 2.56
C SER A 11 16.38 20.20 3.59
N ARG A 12 16.73 19.14 4.35
CA ARG A 12 15.92 18.59 5.41
C ARG A 12 15.51 19.62 6.47
N ASP A 13 16.43 20.55 6.77
CA ASP A 13 16.23 21.56 7.80
C ASP A 13 15.36 22.75 7.33
N VAL A 14 15.16 22.86 6.00
CA VAL A 14 14.32 23.90 5.40
C VAL A 14 12.87 23.42 5.27
N ASP A 15 12.67 22.20 4.76
CA ASP A 15 11.36 21.60 4.58
C ASP A 15 11.50 20.06 4.59
N PHE A 16 11.15 19.46 5.72
CA PHE A 16 11.27 18.01 5.90
C PHE A 16 10.34 17.23 4.96
N ALA A 17 9.11 17.67 4.77
CA ALA A 17 8.14 16.97 3.93
C ALA A 17 8.57 16.98 2.46
N LYS A 18 9.02 18.13 2.00
CA LYS A 18 9.53 18.27 0.64
C LYS A 18 10.85 17.50 0.46
N TRP A 19 11.76 17.54 1.40
CA TRP A 19 12.99 16.73 1.38
C TRP A 19 12.68 15.25 1.25
N TYR A 20 11.71 14.75 2.02
CA TYR A 20 11.31 13.35 1.97
C TYR A 20 10.78 12.94 0.57
N THR A 21 9.89 13.75 0.01
CA THR A 21 9.34 13.48 -1.33
C THR A 21 10.37 13.61 -2.44
N ASP A 22 11.29 14.58 -2.33
CA ASP A 22 12.40 14.75 -3.27
C ASP A 22 13.33 13.51 -3.26
N ILE A 23 13.64 12.96 -2.08
CA ILE A 23 14.45 11.74 -1.95
C ILE A 23 13.73 10.52 -2.53
N VAL A 24 12.45 10.31 -2.22
CA VAL A 24 11.66 9.19 -2.77
C VAL A 24 11.70 9.21 -4.29
N SER A 25 11.54 10.38 -4.89
CA SER A 25 11.59 10.54 -6.34
C SER A 25 13.01 10.37 -6.91
N ALA A 26 14.01 11.05 -6.32
CA ALA A 26 15.38 11.03 -6.82
C ALA A 26 16.05 9.66 -6.70
N ALA A 27 15.70 8.87 -5.68
CA ALA A 27 16.19 7.52 -5.47
C ALA A 27 15.38 6.45 -6.21
N HIS A 28 14.39 6.84 -7.00
CA HIS A 28 13.50 5.90 -7.70
C HIS A 28 12.89 4.84 -6.77
N LEU A 29 12.34 5.31 -5.64
CA LEU A 29 11.69 4.42 -4.67
C LEU A 29 10.21 4.18 -5.02
N ALA A 30 9.52 5.25 -5.43
CA ALA A 30 8.11 5.19 -5.76
C ALA A 30 7.73 6.27 -6.79
N ALA A 31 6.71 6.01 -7.57
CA ALA A 31 6.11 6.91 -8.54
C ALA A 31 4.59 6.95 -8.40
N TYR A 32 3.97 8.06 -8.81
CA TYR A 32 2.51 8.15 -8.87
C TYR A 32 1.96 7.30 -10.01
N SER A 33 0.87 6.60 -9.74
CA SER A 33 0.10 5.92 -10.79
C SER A 33 -0.99 6.85 -11.36
N ASN A 34 -1.61 6.42 -12.46
CA ASN A 34 -2.78 7.11 -13.01
C ASN A 34 -4.05 6.93 -12.15
N THR A 35 -4.02 6.01 -11.21
CA THR A 35 -5.13 5.76 -10.28
C THR A 35 -4.87 6.52 -8.99
N LYS A 36 -5.78 7.43 -8.64
CA LYS A 36 -5.68 8.22 -7.40
C LYS A 36 -5.60 7.31 -6.17
N GLY A 37 -4.67 7.59 -5.29
CA GLY A 37 -4.44 6.79 -4.07
C GLY A 37 -3.61 5.53 -4.27
N CYS A 38 -3.26 5.18 -5.52
CA CYS A 38 -2.40 4.04 -5.81
C CYS A 38 -1.00 4.53 -6.18
N THR A 39 0.02 3.93 -5.57
CA THR A 39 1.42 4.25 -5.80
C THR A 39 2.13 3.07 -6.47
N VAL A 40 3.00 3.35 -7.42
CA VAL A 40 3.89 2.35 -8.00
C VAL A 40 5.17 2.32 -7.18
N PHE A 41 5.49 1.19 -6.58
CA PHE A 41 6.80 0.98 -5.97
C PHE A 41 7.79 0.58 -7.04
N GLU A 42 8.82 1.41 -7.23
CA GLU A 42 9.89 1.13 -8.18
C GLU A 42 10.89 0.10 -7.59
N PRO A 43 11.76 -0.51 -8.40
CA PRO A 43 12.63 -1.61 -7.94
C PRO A 43 13.44 -1.30 -6.68
N ASN A 44 13.98 -0.08 -6.55
CA ASN A 44 14.75 0.30 -5.37
C ASN A 44 13.90 0.34 -4.09
N GLY A 45 12.68 0.88 -4.19
CA GLY A 45 11.72 0.89 -3.07
C GLY A 45 11.22 -0.50 -2.73
N TYR A 46 10.92 -1.30 -3.74
CA TYR A 46 10.45 -2.66 -3.53
C TYR A 46 11.51 -3.57 -2.90
N ALA A 47 12.78 -3.40 -3.26
CA ALA A 47 13.89 -4.12 -2.62
C ALA A 47 13.97 -3.88 -1.11
N ILE A 48 13.68 -2.66 -0.64
CA ILE A 48 13.59 -2.34 0.79
C ILE A 48 12.44 -3.12 1.43
N TRP A 49 11.28 -3.13 0.79
CA TRP A 49 10.10 -3.86 1.24
C TRP A 49 10.37 -5.37 1.33
N GLU A 50 11.01 -5.97 0.34
CA GLU A 50 11.39 -7.39 0.36
C GLU A 50 12.28 -7.74 1.56
N GLN A 51 13.23 -6.86 1.93
CA GLN A 51 14.05 -7.08 3.10
C GLN A 51 13.24 -7.01 4.41
N MET A 52 12.30 -6.06 4.51
CA MET A 52 11.39 -5.97 5.65
C MET A 52 10.55 -7.23 5.79
N GLN A 53 9.93 -7.69 4.71
CA GLN A 53 9.14 -8.93 4.68
C GLN A 53 9.97 -10.14 5.11
N LYS A 54 11.18 -10.30 4.56
CA LYS A 54 12.08 -11.41 4.89
C LYS A 54 12.46 -11.47 6.37
N ILE A 55 12.76 -10.32 6.96
CA ILE A 55 13.16 -10.22 8.37
C ILE A 55 11.96 -10.51 9.27
N LEU A 56 10.80 -9.94 8.99
CA LEU A 56 9.58 -10.14 9.79
C LEU A 56 9.06 -11.57 9.68
N ASP A 57 8.97 -12.12 8.48
CA ASP A 57 8.52 -13.50 8.26
C ASP A 57 9.39 -14.51 9.00
N LYS A 58 10.72 -14.30 8.98
CA LYS A 58 11.64 -15.14 9.76
C LYS A 58 11.32 -15.07 11.26
N LYS A 59 11.12 -13.87 11.82
CA LYS A 59 10.82 -13.70 13.25
C LYS A 59 9.49 -14.35 13.64
N PHE A 60 8.46 -14.23 12.80
CA PHE A 60 7.18 -14.90 13.06
C PHE A 60 7.34 -16.43 13.06
N LYS A 61 8.07 -16.98 12.10
CA LYS A 61 8.32 -18.44 12.03
C LYS A 61 9.14 -18.97 13.21
N GLU A 62 10.10 -18.19 13.73
CA GLU A 62 10.85 -18.52 14.93
C GLU A 62 9.97 -18.65 16.18
N THR A 63 8.82 -18.00 16.21
CA THR A 63 7.83 -18.08 17.29
C THR A 63 6.70 -19.08 17.01
N GLY A 64 6.82 -19.92 15.99
CA GLY A 64 5.87 -20.98 15.66
C GLY A 64 4.69 -20.57 14.79
N HIS A 65 4.67 -19.33 14.27
CA HIS A 65 3.64 -18.91 13.35
C HIS A 65 3.83 -19.53 11.96
N VAL A 66 2.72 -19.79 11.29
CA VAL A 66 2.69 -20.32 9.92
C VAL A 66 1.92 -19.38 9.01
N ASN A 67 2.34 -19.33 7.76
CA ASN A 67 1.67 -18.50 6.77
C ASN A 67 0.37 -19.16 6.32
N VAL A 68 -0.68 -18.37 6.15
CA VAL A 68 -1.94 -18.75 5.52
C VAL A 68 -2.25 -17.79 4.36
N TYR A 69 -3.02 -18.23 3.41
CA TYR A 69 -3.56 -17.39 2.36
C TYR A 69 -5.07 -17.33 2.49
N MET A 70 -5.58 -16.11 2.71
CA MET A 70 -7.02 -15.86 2.81
C MET A 70 -7.54 -15.25 1.51
N PRO A 71 -8.83 -15.41 1.18
CA PRO A 71 -9.43 -14.73 0.04
C PRO A 71 -9.24 -13.21 0.11
N LEU A 72 -8.97 -12.59 -1.05
CA LEU A 72 -8.77 -11.15 -1.14
C LEU A 72 -10.08 -10.37 -0.90
N LEU A 73 -11.20 -10.93 -1.36
CA LEU A 73 -12.50 -10.30 -1.25
C LEU A 73 -13.22 -10.82 0.00
N ILE A 74 -13.83 -9.89 0.73
CA ILE A 74 -14.57 -10.15 1.97
C ILE A 74 -16.03 -9.75 1.71
N PRO A 75 -17.01 -10.62 2.02
CA PRO A 75 -18.42 -10.28 1.91
C PRO A 75 -18.82 -9.10 2.82
N GLU A 76 -19.68 -8.20 2.30
CA GLU A 76 -20.13 -6.99 3.02
C GLU A 76 -20.75 -7.32 4.38
N ASN A 77 -21.50 -8.42 4.47
CA ASN A 77 -22.15 -8.84 5.71
C ASN A 77 -21.16 -9.18 6.84
N LEU A 78 -19.96 -9.64 6.52
CA LEU A 78 -18.92 -9.89 7.52
C LEU A 78 -18.34 -8.57 8.03
N LEU A 79 -18.09 -7.60 7.15
CA LEU A 79 -17.62 -6.27 7.55
C LEU A 79 -18.64 -5.52 8.42
N LYS A 80 -19.94 -5.68 8.13
CA LYS A 80 -20.99 -5.10 8.97
C LYS A 80 -21.01 -5.69 10.37
N LYS A 81 -20.83 -7.00 10.52
CA LYS A 81 -20.72 -7.65 11.82
C LYS A 81 -19.53 -7.16 12.64
N GLU A 82 -18.38 -6.95 12.00
CA GLU A 82 -17.21 -6.35 12.66
C GLU A 82 -17.51 -4.92 13.14
N GLY A 83 -18.23 -4.13 12.33
CA GLY A 83 -18.65 -2.78 12.71
C GLY A 83 -19.57 -2.71 13.94
N GLU A 84 -20.34 -3.77 14.21
CA GLU A 84 -21.17 -3.89 15.42
C GLU A 84 -20.33 -4.20 16.66
N LEU A 85 -19.18 -4.85 16.51
CA LEU A 85 -18.31 -5.26 17.62
C LEU A 85 -17.28 -4.20 18.02
N VAL A 86 -16.93 -3.30 17.10
CA VAL A 86 -15.89 -2.29 17.31
C VAL A 86 -16.49 -0.90 17.24
N GLU A 87 -16.61 -0.24 18.40
CA GLU A 87 -17.11 1.13 18.49
C GLU A 87 -16.23 2.09 17.66
N GLY A 88 -16.85 2.87 16.80
CA GLY A 88 -16.16 3.82 15.92
C GLY A 88 -15.54 3.21 14.64
N PHE A 89 -15.77 1.94 14.36
CA PHE A 89 -15.31 1.32 13.11
C PHE A 89 -16.21 1.74 11.93
N ALA A 90 -15.69 2.61 11.08
CA ALA A 90 -16.30 2.97 9.80
C ALA A 90 -15.42 2.44 8.66
N PRO A 91 -15.76 1.29 8.03
CA PRO A 91 -14.93 0.73 6.98
C PRO A 91 -14.98 1.60 5.71
N GLU A 92 -13.86 2.21 5.35
CA GLU A 92 -13.64 2.83 4.05
C GLU A 92 -13.05 1.78 3.10
N VAL A 93 -13.86 1.26 2.20
CA VAL A 93 -13.49 0.14 1.32
C VAL A 93 -13.88 0.40 -0.12
N ALA A 94 -13.23 -0.31 -1.04
CA ALA A 94 -13.66 -0.38 -2.43
C ALA A 94 -14.66 -1.54 -2.58
N TRP A 95 -15.87 -1.22 -3.03
CA TRP A 95 -16.92 -2.22 -3.26
C TRP A 95 -16.82 -2.82 -4.65
N VAL A 96 -16.83 -4.15 -4.74
CA VAL A 96 -17.02 -4.84 -6.01
C VAL A 96 -18.52 -4.93 -6.27
N THR A 97 -19.00 -4.15 -7.22
CA THR A 97 -20.43 -4.05 -7.57
C THR A 97 -20.79 -4.82 -8.83
N ARG A 98 -19.79 -5.28 -9.58
CA ARG A 98 -20.01 -6.01 -10.86
C ARG A 98 -19.09 -7.21 -10.98
N GLY A 99 -19.63 -8.32 -11.46
CA GLY A 99 -18.91 -9.49 -11.91
C GLY A 99 -19.03 -9.63 -13.43
N GLY A 100 -18.00 -9.20 -14.18
CA GLY A 100 -18.09 -9.06 -15.63
C GLY A 100 -19.13 -8.02 -16.04
N SER A 101 -20.13 -8.40 -16.81
CA SER A 101 -21.22 -7.52 -17.26
C SER A 101 -22.43 -7.47 -16.32
N LYS A 102 -22.47 -8.31 -15.28
CA LYS A 102 -23.60 -8.41 -14.34
C LYS A 102 -23.33 -7.60 -13.09
N GLU A 103 -24.35 -6.89 -12.59
CA GLU A 103 -24.34 -6.31 -11.25
C GLU A 103 -24.48 -7.43 -10.22
N LEU A 104 -23.78 -7.28 -9.10
CA LEU A 104 -23.88 -8.24 -7.99
C LEU A 104 -25.05 -7.83 -7.09
N GLU A 105 -25.87 -8.81 -6.71
CA GLU A 105 -26.97 -8.61 -5.77
C GLU A 105 -26.45 -8.45 -4.32
N GLU A 106 -25.34 -9.16 -4.01
CA GLU A 106 -24.61 -9.05 -2.75
C GLU A 106 -23.18 -8.56 -3.02
N ARG A 107 -22.64 -7.73 -2.13
CA ARG A 107 -21.32 -7.11 -2.24
C ARG A 107 -20.33 -7.75 -1.28
#